data_c393bc058c7023af1d1d61915617f642
#
_entry.id   c393bc058c7023af1d1d61915617f642
#
_cell.length_a   1.000
_cell.length_b   1.000
_cell.length_c   1.000
_cell.angle_alpha   90.00
_cell.angle_beta   90.00
_cell.angle_gamma   90.00
#
_symmetry.space_group_name_H-M   'P 1'
#
loop_
_entity.id
_entity.type
_entity.pdbx_description
1 polymer ?
#
loop_
_entity_poly.entity_id
_entity_poly.type
_entity_poly.pdbx_seq_one_letter_code
_entity_poly.pdbx_strand_id
1 'polypeptide(L)'
;RHLIRLSPVLRLRDARFMRRIRNGAVPNMPEVEVTARELDFLARELVSRPQNLTDGQIRQGLSAMVQLLEHYFSEQGTGQARHRLMRRRSHDEQRSWRYLDIINRMIDRPSGRTHRVILLGLFSTLLQAKGTVRLDRDARPLLLVEDPETRLHPIMLSVAWHLLNLLPLQRVTTTNSGELLSLTPVEYVCRLVRESSRVTAYRLGPGGLNAEDGRRIAFHIRFNRASSLFARCWLLVEGETETWVINELARQCGHHFDAEGIKVIEFAQSGLKPLIKFARRMGIEWHVLVDGDEAGKKYAATVRSLLNNDREEEREHLTTLPAMDMEHFMYRQGFDDVFHRVAMIPVDVPMNMRRVIAKAIHRSSKPDLAIEVATEAGRRGVESVPTLLRKMFSRVLWLARGRAD
;
A
#
# COMPACT_ATOMS: atom_id res chain seq x y z
N ARG A 1 21.74 -29.29 -2.40
CA ARG A 1 22.06 -28.97 -3.82
C ARG A 1 20.87 -29.20 -4.77
N HIS A 2 20.05 -30.24 -4.61
CA HIS A 2 18.89 -30.50 -5.49
C HIS A 2 17.79 -29.43 -5.32
N LEU A 3 17.46 -29.01 -4.12
CA LEU A 3 16.47 -27.96 -3.86
C LEU A 3 16.83 -26.63 -4.55
N ILE A 4 18.11 -26.25 -4.55
CA ILE A 4 18.59 -25.03 -5.21
C ILE A 4 18.44 -25.11 -6.73
N ARG A 5 18.55 -26.28 -7.33
CA ARG A 5 18.34 -26.48 -8.79
C ARG A 5 16.87 -26.41 -9.18
N LEU A 6 15.97 -26.89 -8.32
CA LEU A 6 14.52 -26.91 -8.56
C LEU A 6 13.84 -25.59 -8.26
N SER A 7 14.39 -24.79 -7.34
CA SER A 7 13.85 -23.50 -6.94
C SER A 7 14.95 -22.44 -6.88
N PRO A 8 15.54 -22.07 -8.04
CA PRO A 8 16.55 -21.03 -8.06
C PRO A 8 15.95 -19.69 -7.67
N VAL A 9 16.67 -18.94 -6.85
CA VAL A 9 16.29 -17.60 -6.43
C VAL A 9 16.90 -16.59 -7.40
N LEU A 10 16.06 -15.84 -8.09
CA LEU A 10 16.44 -14.74 -8.96
C LEU A 10 16.27 -13.42 -8.20
N ARG A 11 17.38 -12.73 -7.97
CA ARG A 11 17.38 -11.49 -7.18
C ARG A 11 17.56 -10.28 -8.07
N LEU A 12 16.54 -9.45 -8.16
CA LEU A 12 16.58 -8.16 -8.85
C LEU A 12 17.05 -7.10 -7.85
N ARG A 13 18.32 -6.69 -7.93
CA ARG A 13 18.92 -5.60 -7.17
C ARG A 13 19.29 -4.45 -8.10
N ASP A 14 18.75 -3.31 -7.80
CA ASP A 14 18.86 -2.10 -8.60
C ASP A 14 20.31 -1.55 -8.70
N ALA A 15 21.05 -1.49 -7.62
CA ALA A 15 22.34 -0.80 -7.59
C ALA A 15 23.53 -1.57 -8.21
N ARG A 16 23.48 -2.90 -8.27
CA ARG A 16 24.57 -3.73 -8.82
C ARG A 16 24.37 -4.11 -10.26
N PHE A 17 23.15 -4.02 -10.75
CA PHE A 17 22.73 -4.33 -12.08
C PHE A 17 23.49 -3.47 -13.11
N MET A 18 23.50 -2.16 -12.94
CA MET A 18 24.16 -1.21 -13.84
C MET A 18 25.70 -1.35 -13.84
N ARG A 19 26.32 -1.86 -12.77
CA ARG A 19 27.78 -2.12 -12.73
C ARG A 19 28.17 -3.38 -13.47
N ARG A 20 27.35 -4.43 -13.49
CA ARG A 20 27.64 -5.69 -14.19
C ARG A 20 27.56 -5.55 -15.71
N ILE A 21 26.66 -4.71 -16.21
CA ILE A 21 26.60 -4.38 -17.64
C ILE A 21 27.90 -3.70 -18.11
N ARG A 22 28.53 -2.88 -17.27
CA ARG A 22 29.82 -2.24 -17.59
C ARG A 22 31.01 -3.21 -17.67
N ASN A 23 30.98 -4.33 -17.01
CA ASN A 23 32.15 -5.22 -16.85
C ASN A 23 32.18 -6.44 -17.77
N GLY A 24 31.34 -6.52 -18.78
CA GLY A 24 31.54 -7.37 -19.97
C GLY A 24 31.67 -8.89 -19.82
N ALA A 25 31.13 -9.49 -18.76
CA ALA A 25 31.16 -10.95 -18.63
C ALA A 25 29.96 -11.59 -19.37
N VAL A 26 30.20 -12.18 -20.55
CA VAL A 26 29.22 -12.92 -21.36
C VAL A 26 29.39 -14.42 -21.11
N PRO A 27 28.32 -15.16 -20.77
CA PRO A 27 28.38 -16.62 -20.65
C PRO A 27 28.18 -17.34 -21.99
N ASN A 28 29.00 -18.31 -22.29
CA ASN A 28 28.88 -19.18 -23.46
C ASN A 28 27.67 -20.13 -23.33
N MET A 29 26.75 -20.07 -24.30
CA MET A 29 25.65 -21.05 -24.48
C MET A 29 25.56 -21.44 -25.95
N PRO A 30 25.74 -22.74 -26.34
CA PRO A 30 26.02 -23.11 -27.74
C PRO A 30 24.85 -22.99 -28.73
N GLU A 31 23.60 -23.13 -28.35
CA GLU A 31 22.46 -23.11 -29.31
C GLU A 31 21.59 -21.84 -29.28
N VAL A 32 21.84 -20.94 -28.33
CA VAL A 32 21.10 -19.68 -28.18
C VAL A 32 22.05 -18.49 -28.34
N GLU A 33 23.25 -18.71 -28.86
CA GLU A 33 24.32 -17.71 -28.88
C GLU A 33 23.96 -16.43 -29.62
N VAL A 34 23.32 -16.52 -30.78
CA VAL A 34 22.92 -15.33 -31.55
C VAL A 34 21.86 -14.56 -30.82
N THR A 35 20.84 -15.26 -30.32
CA THR A 35 19.73 -14.64 -29.57
C THR A 35 20.18 -14.06 -28.25
N ALA A 36 21.11 -14.71 -27.53
CA ALA A 36 21.65 -14.21 -26.27
C ALA A 36 22.51 -12.96 -26.47
N ARG A 37 23.32 -12.91 -27.56
CA ARG A 37 24.12 -11.73 -27.91
C ARG A 37 23.24 -10.56 -28.34
N GLU A 38 22.22 -10.80 -29.14
CA GLU A 38 21.26 -9.78 -29.53
C GLU A 38 20.49 -9.24 -28.32
N LEU A 39 20.07 -10.11 -27.42
CA LEU A 39 19.38 -9.70 -26.17
C LEU A 39 20.30 -8.88 -25.25
N ASP A 40 21.57 -9.28 -25.14
CA ASP A 40 22.56 -8.53 -24.36
C ASP A 40 22.87 -7.17 -24.99
N PHE A 41 22.97 -7.10 -26.32
CA PHE A 41 23.08 -5.84 -27.05
C PHE A 41 21.86 -4.95 -26.83
N LEU A 42 20.65 -5.50 -27.02
CA LEU A 42 19.41 -4.76 -26.79
C LEU A 42 19.27 -4.29 -25.34
N ALA A 43 19.68 -5.11 -24.38
CA ALA A 43 19.68 -4.74 -22.96
C ALA A 43 20.65 -3.59 -22.66
N ARG A 44 21.84 -3.58 -23.26
CA ARG A 44 22.81 -2.51 -23.12
C ARG A 44 22.32 -1.21 -23.76
N GLU A 45 21.82 -1.29 -24.99
CA GLU A 45 21.26 -0.11 -25.68
C GLU A 45 20.03 0.44 -24.96
N LEU A 46 19.18 -0.42 -24.40
CA LEU A 46 18.01 0.00 -23.64
C LEU A 46 18.38 0.84 -22.41
N VAL A 47 19.50 0.49 -21.77
CA VAL A 47 19.99 1.18 -20.57
C VAL A 47 20.74 2.47 -20.95
N SER A 48 21.57 2.43 -22.01
CA SER A 48 22.43 3.54 -22.38
C SER A 48 21.73 4.56 -23.29
N ARG A 49 20.96 4.10 -24.26
CA ARG A 49 20.34 4.94 -25.30
C ARG A 49 19.00 4.35 -25.77
N PRO A 50 17.96 4.32 -24.94
CA PRO A 50 16.68 3.68 -25.26
C PRO A 50 16.00 4.29 -26.49
N GLN A 51 16.29 5.56 -26.81
CA GLN A 51 15.77 6.25 -27.98
C GLN A 51 16.31 5.71 -29.31
N ASN A 52 17.46 5.04 -29.31
CA ASN A 52 18.11 4.54 -30.52
C ASN A 52 17.53 3.17 -30.96
N LEU A 53 16.79 2.49 -30.12
CA LEU A 53 16.17 1.22 -30.47
C LEU A 53 14.95 1.43 -31.36
N THR A 54 14.93 0.77 -32.49
CA THR A 54 13.75 0.72 -33.37
C THR A 54 12.67 -0.14 -32.78
N ASP A 55 11.42 0.09 -33.15
CA ASP A 55 10.28 -0.71 -32.71
C ASP A 55 10.40 -2.18 -33.12
N GLY A 56 11.01 -2.42 -34.29
CA GLY A 56 11.31 -3.78 -34.78
C GLY A 56 12.29 -4.53 -33.88
N GLN A 57 13.40 -3.88 -33.47
CA GLN A 57 14.38 -4.47 -32.55
C GLN A 57 13.78 -4.80 -31.18
N ILE A 58 12.93 -3.90 -30.66
CA ILE A 58 12.23 -4.12 -29.39
C ILE A 58 11.29 -5.33 -29.49
N ARG A 59 10.50 -5.44 -30.57
CA ARG A 59 9.60 -6.58 -30.81
C ARG A 59 10.37 -7.90 -30.94
N GLN A 60 11.44 -7.90 -31.73
CA GLN A 60 12.27 -9.09 -31.93
C GLN A 60 12.90 -9.56 -30.62
N GLY A 61 13.45 -8.63 -29.81
CA GLY A 61 13.99 -8.95 -28.48
C GLY A 61 12.95 -9.54 -27.54
N LEU A 62 11.73 -8.97 -27.52
CA LEU A 62 10.63 -9.49 -26.71
C LEU A 62 10.17 -10.87 -27.16
N SER A 63 10.06 -11.12 -28.47
CA SER A 63 9.67 -12.44 -29.01
C SER A 63 10.69 -13.50 -28.62
N ALA A 64 11.98 -13.19 -28.72
CA ALA A 64 13.06 -14.11 -28.32
C ALA A 64 13.02 -14.38 -26.80
N MET A 65 12.71 -13.38 -25.97
CA MET A 65 12.57 -13.56 -24.51
C MET A 65 11.33 -14.38 -24.13
N VAL A 66 10.21 -14.19 -24.84
CA VAL A 66 9.00 -15.01 -24.64
C VAL A 66 9.30 -16.48 -24.98
N GLN A 67 9.99 -16.75 -26.10
CA GLN A 67 10.41 -18.10 -26.45
C GLN A 67 11.32 -18.76 -25.39
N LEU A 68 12.24 -17.98 -24.79
CA LEU A 68 13.05 -18.47 -23.67
C LEU A 68 12.20 -18.78 -22.44
N LEU A 69 11.21 -17.95 -22.12
CA LEU A 69 10.28 -18.21 -21.02
C LEU A 69 9.42 -19.44 -21.30
N GLU A 70 8.91 -19.59 -22.51
CA GLU A 70 8.18 -20.78 -22.96
C GLU A 70 9.00 -22.05 -22.78
N HIS A 71 10.29 -22.00 -23.16
CA HIS A 71 11.20 -23.14 -23.00
C HIS A 71 11.39 -23.53 -21.52
N TYR A 72 11.48 -22.58 -20.62
CA TYR A 72 11.63 -22.83 -19.17
C TYR A 72 10.35 -23.23 -18.47
N PHE A 73 9.19 -22.81 -18.96
CA PHE A 73 7.88 -23.03 -18.32
C PHE A 73 7.01 -24.06 -19.06
N SER A 74 7.34 -24.41 -20.32
CA SER A 74 6.67 -25.52 -21.01
C SER A 74 7.13 -26.84 -20.41
N GLU A 75 6.22 -27.61 -19.88
CA GLU A 75 6.46 -29.01 -19.51
C GLU A 75 6.59 -29.85 -20.78
N GLN A 76 7.78 -29.99 -21.33
CA GLN A 76 8.09 -31.09 -22.23
C GLN A 76 8.31 -32.37 -21.40
N GLY A 77 7.24 -32.85 -20.79
CA GLY A 77 7.23 -34.15 -20.14
C GLY A 77 7.24 -35.26 -21.17
N THR A 78 8.24 -36.11 -21.09
CA THR A 78 8.28 -37.41 -21.78
C THR A 78 7.03 -38.23 -21.51
N GLY A 79 6.42 -38.73 -22.54
CA GLY A 79 5.03 -39.21 -22.72
C GLY A 79 4.44 -40.29 -21.80
N GLN A 80 5.09 -40.77 -20.72
CA GLN A 80 4.54 -41.84 -19.89
C GLN A 80 4.07 -41.41 -18.48
N ALA A 81 4.49 -40.24 -17.97
CA ALA A 81 3.99 -39.70 -16.71
C ALA A 81 2.73 -38.83 -16.90
N ARG A 82 2.30 -38.59 -18.14
CA ARG A 82 1.23 -37.66 -18.52
C ARG A 82 -0.15 -37.99 -17.94
N HIS A 83 -0.53 -39.24 -17.79
CA HIS A 83 -1.93 -39.60 -17.51
C HIS A 83 -2.38 -39.51 -16.02
N ARG A 84 -1.47 -39.58 -15.04
CA ARG A 84 -1.82 -39.54 -13.62
C ARG A 84 -1.72 -38.17 -12.96
N LEU A 85 -0.95 -37.25 -13.53
CA LEU A 85 -0.76 -35.90 -13.01
C LEU A 85 -1.66 -34.85 -13.68
N MET A 86 -2.28 -35.17 -14.82
CA MET A 86 -3.12 -34.25 -15.61
C MET A 86 -4.32 -33.66 -14.87
N ARG A 87 -4.92 -34.35 -13.90
CA ARG A 87 -6.12 -33.83 -13.22
C ARG A 87 -5.88 -32.70 -12.20
N ARG A 88 -4.67 -32.51 -11.70
CA ARG A 88 -4.35 -31.41 -10.76
C ARG A 88 -3.55 -30.26 -11.38
N ARG A 89 -2.81 -30.52 -12.45
CA ARG A 89 -1.92 -29.53 -13.13
C ARG A 89 -2.64 -28.65 -14.17
N SER A 90 -3.82 -29.00 -14.64
CA SER A 90 -4.49 -28.30 -15.75
C SER A 90 -4.79 -26.83 -15.48
N HIS A 91 -4.93 -26.41 -14.21
CA HIS A 91 -5.32 -25.04 -13.87
C HIS A 91 -4.13 -24.05 -13.87
N ASP A 92 -2.95 -24.49 -13.41
CA ASP A 92 -1.75 -23.63 -13.37
C ASP A 92 -1.09 -23.54 -14.73
N GLU A 93 -1.12 -24.62 -15.50
CA GLU A 93 -0.63 -24.66 -16.88
C GLU A 93 -1.48 -23.76 -17.79
N GLN A 94 -2.81 -23.85 -17.70
CA GLN A 94 -3.71 -22.94 -18.42
C GLN A 94 -3.52 -21.46 -18.04
N ARG A 95 -3.18 -21.16 -16.77
CA ARG A 95 -2.85 -19.80 -16.34
C ARG A 95 -1.58 -19.30 -17.00
N SER A 96 -0.50 -20.12 -17.00
CA SER A 96 0.78 -19.74 -17.59
C SER A 96 0.65 -19.45 -19.09
N TRP A 97 -0.07 -20.27 -19.84
CA TRP A 97 -0.35 -20.05 -21.25
C TRP A 97 -1.20 -18.79 -21.51
N ARG A 98 -2.18 -18.52 -20.67
CA ARG A 98 -2.97 -17.27 -20.77
C ARG A 98 -2.10 -16.03 -20.55
N TYR A 99 -1.14 -16.07 -19.62
CA TYR A 99 -0.22 -14.96 -19.40
C TYR A 99 0.72 -14.74 -20.58
N LEU A 100 1.28 -15.80 -21.15
CA LEU A 100 2.13 -15.71 -22.35
C LEU A 100 1.34 -15.16 -23.54
N ASP A 101 0.10 -15.57 -23.73
CA ASP A 101 -0.78 -15.04 -24.77
C ASP A 101 -1.11 -13.55 -24.58
N ILE A 102 -1.29 -13.11 -23.33
CA ILE A 102 -1.45 -11.67 -23.02
C ILE A 102 -0.17 -10.89 -23.36
N ILE A 103 1.01 -11.43 -23.01
CA ILE A 103 2.31 -10.81 -23.34
C ILE A 103 2.47 -10.73 -24.86
N ASN A 104 2.20 -11.79 -25.60
CA ASN A 104 2.27 -11.80 -27.07
C ASN A 104 1.34 -10.73 -27.68
N ARG A 105 0.09 -10.66 -27.21
CA ARG A 105 -0.84 -9.60 -27.67
C ARG A 105 -0.35 -8.18 -27.33
N MET A 106 0.38 -7.99 -26.25
CA MET A 106 0.99 -6.68 -25.91
C MET A 106 2.16 -6.34 -26.84
N ILE A 107 2.95 -7.33 -27.28
CA ILE A 107 4.03 -7.15 -28.22
C ILE A 107 3.49 -6.68 -29.58
N ASP A 108 2.38 -7.24 -30.01
CA ASP A 108 1.78 -6.98 -31.33
C ASP A 108 0.99 -5.66 -31.41
N ARG A 109 0.60 -5.07 -30.27
CA ARG A 109 -0.18 -3.81 -30.26
C ARG A 109 0.61 -2.64 -30.86
N PRO A 110 0.02 -1.85 -31.79
CA PRO A 110 0.70 -0.71 -32.43
C PRO A 110 1.11 0.39 -31.44
N SER A 111 0.30 0.64 -30.39
CA SER A 111 0.42 1.79 -29.48
C SER A 111 1.21 1.51 -28.19
N GLY A 112 1.96 0.43 -28.11
CA GLY A 112 2.52 -0.05 -26.84
C GLY A 112 4.04 0.12 -26.67
N ARG A 113 4.72 1.09 -27.33
CA ARG A 113 6.20 1.22 -27.26
C ARG A 113 6.72 1.25 -25.81
N THR A 114 6.13 2.09 -24.95
CA THR A 114 6.55 2.21 -23.55
C THR A 114 6.42 0.89 -22.78
N HIS A 115 5.30 0.17 -22.95
CA HIS A 115 5.09 -1.14 -22.34
C HIS A 115 6.12 -2.16 -22.82
N ARG A 116 6.42 -2.17 -24.11
CA ARG A 116 7.42 -3.08 -24.71
C ARG A 116 8.83 -2.81 -24.17
N VAL A 117 9.20 -1.52 -24.04
CA VAL A 117 10.50 -1.13 -23.49
C VAL A 117 10.64 -1.59 -22.04
N ILE A 118 9.61 -1.40 -21.22
CA ILE A 118 9.63 -1.83 -19.82
C ILE A 118 9.67 -3.36 -19.72
N LEU A 119 8.88 -4.06 -20.52
CA LEU A 119 8.86 -5.51 -20.52
C LEU A 119 10.21 -6.08 -20.94
N LEU A 120 10.85 -5.52 -21.98
CA LEU A 120 12.19 -5.89 -22.42
C LEU A 120 13.22 -5.64 -21.31
N GLY A 121 13.14 -4.51 -20.60
CA GLY A 121 13.99 -4.20 -19.45
C GLY A 121 13.83 -5.23 -18.31
N LEU A 122 12.60 -5.60 -17.98
CA LEU A 122 12.31 -6.62 -16.96
C LEU A 122 12.87 -7.98 -17.37
N PHE A 123 12.67 -8.42 -18.61
CA PHE A 123 13.18 -9.68 -19.09
C PHE A 123 14.71 -9.70 -19.14
N SER A 124 15.33 -8.62 -19.58
CA SER A 124 16.80 -8.47 -19.57
C SER A 124 17.34 -8.61 -18.14
N THR A 125 16.66 -8.00 -17.17
CA THR A 125 17.02 -8.07 -15.76
C THR A 125 16.88 -9.49 -15.20
N LEU A 126 15.83 -10.22 -15.60
CA LEU A 126 15.63 -11.63 -15.24
C LEU A 126 16.74 -12.52 -15.81
N LEU A 127 17.10 -12.34 -17.09
CA LEU A 127 18.18 -13.10 -17.72
C LEU A 127 19.53 -12.86 -17.07
N GLN A 128 19.82 -11.61 -16.70
CA GLN A 128 21.06 -11.27 -16.01
C GLN A 128 21.11 -11.79 -14.57
N ALA A 129 19.98 -11.74 -13.85
CA ALA A 129 19.87 -12.33 -12.52
C ALA A 129 20.10 -13.85 -12.53
N LYS A 130 19.66 -14.53 -13.58
CA LYS A 130 19.94 -15.95 -13.82
C LYS A 130 21.44 -16.23 -13.98
N GLY A 131 22.18 -15.37 -14.66
CA GLY A 131 23.61 -15.55 -14.95
C GLY A 131 23.87 -16.80 -15.80
N THR A 132 25.02 -17.46 -15.54
CA THR A 132 25.47 -18.68 -16.25
C THR A 132 24.81 -19.97 -15.77
N VAL A 133 23.98 -19.91 -14.72
CA VAL A 133 23.39 -21.11 -14.13
C VAL A 133 22.36 -21.70 -15.07
N ARG A 134 22.55 -22.94 -15.49
CA ARG A 134 21.53 -23.71 -16.22
C ARG A 134 20.41 -24.06 -15.22
N LEU A 135 19.19 -23.63 -15.51
CA LEU A 135 18.01 -24.06 -14.78
C LEU A 135 17.64 -25.49 -15.22
N ASP A 136 17.25 -26.31 -14.27
CA ASP A 136 16.65 -27.61 -14.56
C ASP A 136 15.32 -27.41 -15.29
N ARG A 137 14.90 -28.40 -16.11
CA ARG A 137 13.60 -28.35 -16.82
C ARG A 137 12.40 -28.22 -15.88
N ASP A 138 12.51 -28.79 -14.69
CA ASP A 138 11.47 -28.75 -13.66
C ASP A 138 11.66 -27.60 -12.66
N ALA A 139 12.57 -26.67 -12.93
CA ALA A 139 12.86 -25.57 -12.04
C ALA A 139 11.63 -24.66 -11.86
N ARG A 140 11.36 -24.28 -10.60
CA ARG A 140 10.34 -23.30 -10.22
C ARG A 140 11.05 -22.07 -9.61
N PRO A 141 11.51 -21.13 -10.44
CA PRO A 141 12.28 -20.00 -9.94
C PRO A 141 11.44 -19.09 -9.04
N LEU A 142 12.07 -18.65 -7.95
CA LEU A 142 11.55 -17.62 -7.06
C LEU A 142 12.20 -16.27 -7.42
N LEU A 143 11.37 -15.30 -7.77
CA LEU A 143 11.81 -13.94 -8.06
C LEU A 143 11.77 -13.07 -6.80
N LEU A 144 12.92 -12.55 -6.40
CA LEU A 144 13.03 -11.54 -5.34
C LEU A 144 13.19 -10.17 -6.00
N VAL A 145 12.25 -9.27 -5.73
CA VAL A 145 12.25 -7.88 -6.21
C VAL A 145 12.46 -6.97 -5.00
N GLU A 146 13.57 -6.25 -4.95
CA GLU A 146 13.91 -5.37 -3.84
C GLU A 146 13.64 -3.91 -4.25
N ASP A 147 12.71 -3.25 -3.53
CA ASP A 147 12.39 -1.82 -3.60
C ASP A 147 12.30 -1.28 -5.04
N PRO A 148 11.40 -1.80 -5.88
CA PRO A 148 11.33 -1.45 -7.31
C PRO A 148 10.99 0.02 -7.56
N GLU A 149 10.45 0.71 -6.56
CA GLU A 149 10.11 2.13 -6.61
C GLU A 149 11.31 3.08 -6.57
N THR A 150 12.49 2.61 -6.16
CA THR A 150 13.65 3.50 -5.91
C THR A 150 14.13 4.27 -7.13
N ARG A 151 13.84 3.79 -8.34
CA ARG A 151 14.28 4.42 -9.60
C ARG A 151 13.19 4.54 -10.67
N LEU A 152 11.98 4.11 -10.36
CA LEU A 152 10.88 4.19 -11.31
C LEU A 152 9.94 5.33 -10.92
N HIS A 153 9.65 6.18 -11.91
CA HIS A 153 8.54 7.13 -11.76
C HIS A 153 7.24 6.37 -11.44
N PRO A 154 6.33 6.88 -10.60
CA PRO A 154 5.10 6.20 -10.20
C PRO A 154 4.32 5.53 -11.33
N ILE A 155 4.10 6.24 -12.44
CA ILE A 155 3.43 5.68 -13.62
C ILE A 155 4.18 4.46 -14.18
N MET A 156 5.52 4.54 -14.25
CA MET A 156 6.35 3.47 -14.75
C MET A 156 6.38 2.28 -13.80
N LEU A 157 6.34 2.54 -12.49
CA LEU A 157 6.23 1.51 -11.46
C LEU A 157 4.92 0.71 -11.62
N SER A 158 3.80 1.41 -11.83
CA SER A 158 2.50 0.76 -12.05
C SER A 158 2.50 -0.14 -13.28
N VAL A 159 3.11 0.32 -14.38
CA VAL A 159 3.25 -0.49 -15.61
C VAL A 159 4.17 -1.68 -15.38
N ALA A 160 5.34 -1.47 -14.78
CA ALA A 160 6.28 -2.54 -14.46
C ALA A 160 5.65 -3.59 -13.54
N TRP A 161 4.89 -3.16 -12.53
CA TRP A 161 4.18 -4.04 -11.61
C TRP A 161 3.11 -4.88 -12.33
N HIS A 162 2.34 -4.27 -13.24
CA HIS A 162 1.38 -4.99 -14.06
C HIS A 162 2.07 -6.06 -14.91
N LEU A 163 3.17 -5.73 -15.57
CA LEU A 163 3.92 -6.67 -16.38
C LEU A 163 4.56 -7.80 -15.55
N LEU A 164 5.10 -7.49 -14.36
CA LEU A 164 5.58 -8.50 -13.42
C LEU A 164 4.48 -9.46 -12.97
N ASN A 165 3.23 -8.97 -12.84
CA ASN A 165 2.09 -9.82 -12.50
C ASN A 165 1.69 -10.79 -13.62
N LEU A 166 2.08 -10.54 -14.87
CA LEU A 166 1.87 -11.46 -15.99
C LEU A 166 2.87 -12.61 -16.02
N LEU A 167 4.01 -12.50 -15.32
CA LEU A 167 5.01 -13.56 -15.31
C LEU A 167 4.53 -14.74 -14.44
N PRO A 168 4.58 -15.99 -14.93
CA PRO A 168 4.15 -17.18 -14.20
C PRO A 168 5.20 -17.62 -13.16
N LEU A 169 5.65 -16.69 -12.32
CA LEU A 169 6.70 -16.88 -11.33
C LEU A 169 6.18 -16.62 -9.92
N GLN A 170 6.65 -17.40 -8.95
CA GLN A 170 6.50 -17.04 -7.56
C GLN A 170 7.38 -15.81 -7.26
N ARG A 171 6.82 -14.82 -6.58
CA ARG A 171 7.52 -13.57 -6.29
C ARG A 171 7.44 -13.22 -4.81
N VAL A 172 8.52 -12.63 -4.34
CA VAL A 172 8.56 -11.88 -3.06
C VAL A 172 9.12 -10.49 -3.38
N THR A 173 8.38 -9.46 -3.01
CA THR A 173 8.78 -8.07 -3.28
C THR A 173 8.83 -7.30 -1.98
N THR A 174 9.95 -6.58 -1.75
CA THR A 174 10.01 -5.56 -0.69
C THR A 174 9.65 -4.21 -1.27
N THR A 175 8.94 -3.37 -0.49
CA THR A 175 8.56 -2.03 -0.93
C THR A 175 8.22 -1.12 0.23
N ASN A 176 8.49 0.17 0.04
CA ASN A 176 8.03 1.29 0.86
C ASN A 176 7.03 2.18 0.07
N SER A 177 6.56 1.73 -1.09
CA SER A 177 5.63 2.47 -1.94
C SER A 177 4.18 2.18 -1.60
N GLY A 178 3.42 3.21 -1.20
CA GLY A 178 1.97 3.13 -1.06
C GLY A 178 1.28 2.83 -2.40
N GLU A 179 1.83 3.30 -3.51
CA GLU A 179 1.30 3.03 -4.85
C GLU A 179 1.37 1.54 -5.18
N LEU A 180 2.51 0.89 -4.88
CA LEU A 180 2.67 -0.55 -5.11
C LEU A 180 1.73 -1.36 -4.23
N LEU A 181 1.52 -0.94 -2.99
CA LEU A 181 0.52 -1.54 -2.10
C LEU A 181 -0.90 -1.36 -2.62
N SER A 182 -1.22 -0.22 -3.24
CA SER A 182 -2.55 0.00 -3.85
C SER A 182 -2.87 -0.97 -4.98
N LEU A 183 -1.85 -1.46 -5.67
CA LEU A 183 -1.96 -2.42 -6.77
C LEU A 183 -1.95 -3.89 -6.28
N THR A 184 -1.66 -4.12 -4.99
CA THR A 184 -1.49 -5.47 -4.43
C THR A 184 -2.68 -5.84 -3.54
N PRO A 185 -3.35 -6.99 -3.75
CA PRO A 185 -4.39 -7.45 -2.83
C PRO A 185 -3.84 -7.58 -1.40
N VAL A 186 -4.64 -7.15 -0.40
CA VAL A 186 -4.20 -7.06 1.00
C VAL A 186 -3.83 -8.42 1.60
N GLU A 187 -4.40 -9.50 1.09
CA GLU A 187 -4.09 -10.88 1.50
C GLU A 187 -2.66 -11.32 1.13
N TYR A 188 -2.03 -10.66 0.17
CA TYR A 188 -0.63 -10.91 -0.21
C TYR A 188 0.35 -9.96 0.48
N VAL A 189 -0.15 -8.99 1.25
CA VAL A 189 0.70 -8.05 1.97
C VAL A 189 1.19 -8.67 3.27
N CYS A 190 2.51 -8.62 3.47
CA CYS A 190 3.17 -8.96 4.73
C CYS A 190 3.84 -7.68 5.26
N ARG A 191 3.36 -7.17 6.39
CA ARG A 191 3.93 -6.01 7.06
C ARG A 191 5.03 -6.46 8.01
N LEU A 192 6.22 -5.88 7.86
CA LEU A 192 7.33 -6.11 8.77
C LEU A 192 7.43 -4.94 9.76
N VAL A 193 7.44 -5.26 11.04
CA VAL A 193 7.62 -4.29 12.12
C VAL A 193 8.92 -4.59 12.83
N ARG A 194 9.81 -3.61 12.85
CA ARG A 194 11.07 -3.69 13.58
C ARG A 194 10.83 -3.27 15.01
N GLU A 195 11.06 -4.17 15.93
CA GLU A 195 11.15 -3.96 17.36
C GLU A 195 12.64 -3.84 17.77
N SER A 196 12.94 -3.51 19.02
CA SER A 196 14.32 -3.33 19.48
C SER A 196 15.22 -4.55 19.24
N SER A 197 14.71 -5.75 19.47
CA SER A 197 15.47 -7.02 19.41
C SER A 197 15.09 -7.94 18.25
N ARG A 198 13.97 -7.69 17.56
CA ARG A 198 13.45 -8.59 16.52
C ARG A 198 12.68 -7.86 15.44
N VAL A 199 12.40 -8.58 14.36
CA VAL A 199 11.44 -8.16 13.31
C VAL A 199 10.23 -9.08 13.36
N THR A 200 9.06 -8.52 13.54
CA THR A 200 7.79 -9.27 13.56
C THR A 200 7.07 -9.09 12.24
N ALA A 201 6.60 -10.20 11.66
CA ALA A 201 5.87 -10.22 10.40
C ALA A 201 4.36 -10.37 10.66
N TYR A 202 3.57 -9.43 10.14
CA TYR A 202 2.12 -9.40 10.26
C TYR A 202 1.46 -9.58 8.89
N ARG A 203 0.42 -10.40 8.84
CA ARG A 203 -0.37 -10.64 7.63
C ARG A 203 -1.80 -11.04 8.00
N LEU A 204 -2.73 -10.84 7.09
CA LEU A 204 -4.13 -11.23 7.32
C LEU A 204 -4.28 -12.74 7.58
N GLY A 205 -3.58 -13.54 6.80
CA GLY A 205 -3.71 -15.00 6.86
C GLY A 205 -5.09 -15.51 6.38
N PRO A 206 -5.25 -16.84 6.28
CA PRO A 206 -6.52 -17.46 5.91
C PRO A 206 -7.62 -17.13 6.94
N GLY A 207 -8.82 -16.74 6.47
CA GLY A 207 -9.96 -16.44 7.34
C GLY A 207 -9.84 -15.17 8.19
N GLY A 208 -8.86 -14.29 7.89
CA GLY A 208 -8.62 -13.07 8.65
C GLY A 208 -9.76 -12.06 8.61
N LEU A 209 -10.45 -11.97 7.48
CA LEU A 209 -11.65 -11.15 7.25
C LEU A 209 -12.68 -11.97 6.47
N ASN A 210 -13.96 -11.69 6.66
CA ASN A 210 -14.98 -12.22 5.78
C ASN A 210 -14.92 -11.51 4.40
N ALA A 211 -15.59 -12.03 3.39
CA ALA A 211 -15.52 -11.53 2.02
C ALA A 211 -16.01 -10.08 1.89
N GLU A 212 -16.99 -9.66 2.68
CA GLU A 212 -17.52 -8.30 2.67
C GLU A 212 -16.55 -7.32 3.34
N ASP A 213 -16.08 -7.62 4.55
CA ASP A 213 -15.09 -6.82 5.26
C ASP A 213 -13.80 -6.71 4.44
N GLY A 214 -13.37 -7.80 3.80
CA GLY A 214 -12.22 -7.82 2.90
C GLY A 214 -12.37 -6.87 1.72
N ARG A 215 -13.55 -6.81 1.09
CA ARG A 215 -13.83 -5.86 -0.01
C ARG A 215 -13.82 -4.41 0.47
N ARG A 216 -14.42 -4.11 1.63
CA ARG A 216 -14.43 -2.76 2.22
C ARG A 216 -13.01 -2.29 2.54
N ILE A 217 -12.21 -3.13 3.19
CA ILE A 217 -10.80 -2.83 3.49
C ILE A 217 -9.99 -2.66 2.20
N ALA A 218 -10.17 -3.53 1.21
CA ALA A 218 -9.49 -3.41 -0.07
C ALA A 218 -9.79 -2.08 -0.76
N PHE A 219 -11.02 -1.60 -0.71
CA PHE A 219 -11.40 -0.33 -1.31
C PHE A 219 -10.90 0.87 -0.49
N HIS A 220 -11.23 0.95 0.80
CA HIS A 220 -10.96 2.15 1.61
C HIS A 220 -9.51 2.27 2.05
N ILE A 221 -8.83 1.17 2.30
CA ILE A 221 -7.43 1.19 2.74
C ILE A 221 -6.48 1.01 1.56
N ARG A 222 -6.62 -0.06 0.81
CA ARG A 222 -5.69 -0.36 -0.28
C ARG A 222 -5.74 0.70 -1.39
N PHE A 223 -6.92 1.08 -1.87
CA PHE A 223 -7.04 2.04 -2.97
C PHE A 223 -6.80 3.48 -2.52
N ASN A 224 -7.52 3.91 -1.50
CA ASN A 224 -7.54 5.33 -1.14
C ASN A 224 -6.41 5.72 -0.19
N ARG A 225 -5.92 4.79 0.63
CA ARG A 225 -5.02 5.08 1.75
C ARG A 225 -3.96 4.01 1.96
N ALA A 226 -3.39 3.48 0.88
CA ALA A 226 -2.41 2.39 0.96
C ALA A 226 -1.21 2.72 1.86
N SER A 227 -0.77 3.98 1.91
CA SER A 227 0.30 4.44 2.80
C SER A 227 -0.02 4.27 4.29
N SER A 228 -1.31 4.12 4.65
CA SER A 228 -1.70 3.88 6.05
C SER A 228 -1.23 2.51 6.57
N LEU A 229 -0.89 1.58 5.67
CA LEU A 229 -0.31 0.29 6.04
C LEU A 229 1.10 0.40 6.64
N PHE A 230 1.79 1.51 6.42
CA PHE A 230 3.08 1.80 7.06
C PHE A 230 2.94 2.45 8.44
N ALA A 231 1.74 2.90 8.81
CA ALA A 231 1.50 3.54 10.09
C ALA A 231 1.73 2.58 11.26
N ARG A 232 2.19 3.12 12.38
CA ARG A 232 2.32 2.41 13.64
C ARG A 232 1.02 2.43 14.43
N CYS A 233 0.27 3.53 14.30
CA CYS A 233 -1.03 3.71 14.96
C CYS A 233 -2.03 4.36 14.01
N TRP A 234 -3.28 3.88 14.06
CA TRP A 234 -4.42 4.51 13.41
C TRP A 234 -5.27 5.26 14.44
N LEU A 235 -5.48 6.54 14.19
CA LEU A 235 -6.53 7.31 14.87
C LEU A 235 -7.79 7.24 14.01
N LEU A 236 -8.77 6.48 14.47
CA LEU A 236 -10.02 6.22 13.75
C LEU A 236 -11.04 7.29 14.17
N VAL A 237 -11.57 8.02 13.20
CA VAL A 237 -12.57 9.07 13.38
C VAL A 237 -13.81 8.79 12.54
N GLU A 238 -14.92 9.45 12.85
CA GLU A 238 -16.18 9.15 12.16
C GLU A 238 -16.16 9.59 10.70
N GLY A 239 -15.75 10.83 10.42
CA GLY A 239 -15.81 11.41 9.09
C GLY A 239 -14.55 12.16 8.67
N GLU A 240 -14.65 12.71 7.46
CA GLU A 240 -13.54 13.44 6.82
C GLU A 240 -13.25 14.78 7.54
N THR A 241 -14.29 15.44 8.07
CA THR A 241 -14.17 16.71 8.78
C THR A 241 -13.23 16.60 9.99
N GLU A 242 -13.40 15.53 10.80
CA GLU A 242 -12.55 15.24 11.94
C GLU A 242 -11.11 15.00 11.50
N THR A 243 -10.90 14.35 10.35
CA THR A 243 -9.55 14.11 9.80
C THR A 243 -8.80 15.43 9.58
N TRP A 244 -9.46 16.44 9.03
CA TRP A 244 -8.85 17.76 8.80
C TRP A 244 -8.54 18.48 10.12
N VAL A 245 -9.54 18.63 10.99
CA VAL A 245 -9.39 19.34 12.27
C VAL A 245 -8.31 18.69 13.13
N ILE A 246 -8.35 17.38 13.29
CA ILE A 246 -7.44 16.64 14.16
C ILE A 246 -5.99 16.75 13.71
N ASN A 247 -5.70 16.61 12.41
CA ASN A 247 -4.35 16.77 11.91
C ASN A 247 -3.80 18.19 12.17
N GLU A 248 -4.62 19.21 11.94
CA GLU A 248 -4.18 20.57 12.13
C GLU A 248 -4.01 20.93 13.61
N LEU A 249 -4.94 20.52 14.49
CA LEU A 249 -4.82 20.74 15.93
C LEU A 249 -3.61 19.98 16.53
N ALA A 250 -3.31 18.77 16.03
CA ALA A 250 -2.12 18.05 16.42
C ALA A 250 -0.84 18.82 16.02
N ARG A 251 -0.81 19.36 14.79
CA ARG A 251 0.28 20.19 14.31
C ARG A 251 0.49 21.44 15.17
N GLN A 252 -0.59 22.09 15.62
CA GLN A 252 -0.50 23.21 16.55
C GLN A 252 0.11 22.81 17.90
N CYS A 253 -0.08 21.56 18.32
CA CYS A 253 0.57 21.02 19.52
C CYS A 253 2.02 20.57 19.28
N GLY A 254 2.60 20.81 18.09
CA GLY A 254 3.95 20.39 17.72
C GLY A 254 4.06 18.92 17.31
N HIS A 255 2.94 18.25 17.04
CA HIS A 255 2.91 16.84 16.63
C HIS A 255 2.68 16.72 15.13
N HIS A 256 3.64 16.12 14.43
CA HIS A 256 3.53 15.77 13.02
C HIS A 256 3.17 14.29 12.87
N PHE A 257 1.88 13.99 12.86
CA PHE A 257 1.36 12.62 12.87
C PHE A 257 1.99 11.72 11.82
N ASP A 258 2.14 12.19 10.59
CA ASP A 258 2.77 11.40 9.53
C ASP A 258 4.22 11.01 9.86
N ALA A 259 5.01 11.92 10.41
CA ALA A 259 6.39 11.67 10.82
C ALA A 259 6.47 10.76 12.07
N GLU A 260 5.46 10.83 12.93
CA GLU A 260 5.34 9.98 14.14
C GLU A 260 4.77 8.58 13.83
N GLY A 261 4.41 8.32 12.57
CA GLY A 261 3.83 7.07 12.15
C GLY A 261 2.35 6.90 12.53
N ILE A 262 1.62 8.00 12.65
CA ILE A 262 0.18 8.00 12.94
C ILE A 262 -0.60 8.38 11.68
N LYS A 263 -1.70 7.68 11.41
CA LYS A 263 -2.64 8.04 10.34
C LYS A 263 -4.04 8.21 10.91
N VAL A 264 -4.66 9.34 10.58
CA VAL A 264 -6.07 9.58 10.87
C VAL A 264 -6.90 8.98 9.75
N ILE A 265 -7.87 8.12 10.09
CA ILE A 265 -8.66 7.35 9.13
C ILE A 265 -10.14 7.43 9.51
N GLU A 266 -10.97 7.85 8.59
CA GLU A 266 -12.42 7.80 8.78
C GLU A 266 -12.96 6.38 8.63
N PHE A 267 -13.95 6.05 9.47
CA PHE A 267 -14.58 4.73 9.47
C PHE A 267 -16.03 4.69 8.95
N ALA A 268 -16.64 5.83 8.66
CA ALA A 268 -18.03 5.91 8.25
C ALA A 268 -18.39 4.98 7.09
N GLN A 269 -17.50 4.89 6.09
CA GLN A 269 -17.76 4.08 4.88
C GLN A 269 -17.24 2.65 4.99
N SER A 270 -16.15 2.42 5.72
CA SER A 270 -15.51 1.09 5.82
C SER A 270 -16.06 0.26 6.99
N GLY A 271 -16.65 0.91 7.96
CA GLY A 271 -17.10 0.32 9.22
C GLY A 271 -15.98 0.21 10.25
N LEU A 272 -16.29 0.56 11.49
CA LEU A 272 -15.33 0.59 12.60
C LEU A 272 -14.76 -0.81 12.92
N LYS A 273 -15.64 -1.79 13.08
CA LYS A 273 -15.26 -3.16 13.46
C LYS A 273 -14.30 -3.85 12.47
N PRO A 274 -14.52 -3.79 11.13
CA PRO A 274 -13.57 -4.30 10.16
C PRO A 274 -12.19 -3.64 10.25
N LEU A 275 -12.13 -2.31 10.43
CA LEU A 275 -10.87 -1.57 10.54
C LEU A 275 -10.06 -1.99 11.76
N ILE A 276 -10.69 -2.09 12.94
CA ILE A 276 -10.02 -2.54 14.16
C ILE A 276 -9.48 -3.95 14.02
N LYS A 277 -10.30 -4.88 13.48
CA LYS A 277 -9.85 -6.26 13.22
C LYS A 277 -8.67 -6.32 12.28
N PHE A 278 -8.71 -5.52 11.22
CA PHE A 278 -7.62 -5.43 10.25
C PHE A 278 -6.36 -4.85 10.88
N ALA A 279 -6.46 -3.72 11.59
CA ALA A 279 -5.34 -3.09 12.29
C ALA A 279 -4.62 -4.08 13.21
N ARG A 280 -5.36 -4.81 14.05
CA ARG A 280 -4.79 -5.85 14.92
C ARG A 280 -4.06 -6.96 14.16
N ARG A 281 -4.63 -7.45 13.06
CA ARG A 281 -3.98 -8.48 12.22
C ARG A 281 -2.71 -7.99 11.59
N MET A 282 -2.65 -6.71 11.24
CA MET A 282 -1.48 -6.09 10.63
C MET A 282 -0.49 -5.51 11.67
N GLY A 283 -0.71 -5.72 12.96
CA GLY A 283 0.15 -5.18 14.02
C GLY A 283 0.19 -3.66 14.02
N ILE A 284 -0.96 -3.02 13.75
CA ILE A 284 -1.13 -1.57 13.80
C ILE A 284 -1.92 -1.25 15.07
N GLU A 285 -1.37 -0.41 15.93
CA GLU A 285 -2.09 0.12 17.09
C GLU A 285 -3.24 1.01 16.63
N TRP A 286 -4.22 1.22 17.49
CA TRP A 286 -5.40 1.97 17.11
C TRP A 286 -6.01 2.73 18.29
N HIS A 287 -6.60 3.86 18.00
CA HIS A 287 -7.39 4.65 18.93
C HIS A 287 -8.62 5.19 18.19
N VAL A 288 -9.76 5.25 18.85
CA VAL A 288 -11.02 5.70 18.24
C VAL A 288 -11.47 6.98 18.92
N LEU A 289 -11.81 7.98 18.15
CA LEU A 289 -12.53 9.17 18.58
C LEU A 289 -13.97 9.05 18.09
N VAL A 290 -14.92 9.19 19.00
CA VAL A 290 -16.35 9.14 18.69
C VAL A 290 -17.07 10.36 19.25
N ASP A 291 -18.15 10.73 18.59
CA ASP A 291 -19.06 11.79 19.03
C ASP A 291 -19.85 11.38 20.29
N GLY A 292 -20.46 12.33 20.97
CA GLY A 292 -21.27 12.09 22.16
C GLY A 292 -22.74 11.81 21.87
N ASP A 293 -23.11 11.64 20.61
CA ASP A 293 -24.46 11.34 20.17
C ASP A 293 -24.83 9.85 20.29
N GLU A 294 -26.01 9.45 19.84
CA GLU A 294 -26.47 8.06 19.90
C GLU A 294 -25.68 7.13 18.95
N ALA A 295 -25.15 7.64 17.82
CA ALA A 295 -24.29 6.88 16.94
C ALA A 295 -22.92 6.64 17.58
N GLY A 296 -22.31 7.70 18.14
CA GLY A 296 -21.06 7.62 18.88
C GLY A 296 -21.12 6.66 20.07
N LYS A 297 -22.24 6.62 20.82
CA LYS A 297 -22.45 5.63 21.89
C LYS A 297 -22.43 4.19 21.37
N LYS A 298 -23.02 3.93 20.20
CA LYS A 298 -22.98 2.60 19.56
C LYS A 298 -21.57 2.24 19.12
N TYR A 299 -20.82 3.19 18.58
CA TYR A 299 -19.42 2.97 18.22
C TYR A 299 -18.55 2.72 19.45
N ALA A 300 -18.76 3.49 20.54
CA ALA A 300 -18.08 3.26 21.81
C ALA A 300 -18.36 1.85 22.37
N ALA A 301 -19.61 1.39 22.32
CA ALA A 301 -19.99 0.03 22.72
C ALA A 301 -19.27 -1.04 21.81
N THR A 302 -19.15 -0.76 20.51
CA THR A 302 -18.42 -1.63 19.59
C THR A 302 -16.93 -1.71 19.97
N VAL A 303 -16.29 -0.58 20.30
CA VAL A 303 -14.90 -0.55 20.77
C VAL A 303 -14.76 -1.40 22.01
N ARG A 304 -15.59 -1.16 23.06
CA ARG A 304 -15.56 -1.94 24.31
C ARG A 304 -15.70 -3.44 24.07
N SER A 305 -16.57 -3.85 23.17
CA SER A 305 -16.77 -5.28 22.83
C SER A 305 -15.56 -5.92 22.13
N LEU A 306 -14.66 -5.11 21.60
CA LEU A 306 -13.45 -5.58 20.90
C LEU A 306 -12.20 -5.50 21.78
N LEU A 307 -12.24 -4.84 22.93
CA LEU A 307 -11.10 -4.77 23.83
C LEU A 307 -10.76 -6.15 24.40
N ASN A 308 -9.48 -6.43 24.52
CA ASN A 308 -8.98 -7.59 25.24
C ASN A 308 -8.83 -7.17 26.72
N ASN A 309 -9.80 -7.52 27.55
CA ASN A 309 -9.93 -7.10 28.95
C ASN A 309 -8.68 -7.36 29.82
N ASP A 310 -7.82 -8.30 29.40
CA ASP A 310 -6.60 -8.64 30.15
C ASP A 310 -5.38 -7.78 29.77
N ARG A 311 -5.43 -7.04 28.65
CA ARG A 311 -4.27 -6.36 28.06
C ARG A 311 -4.51 -4.93 27.59
N GLU A 312 -5.76 -4.54 27.36
CA GLU A 312 -6.12 -3.26 26.74
C GLU A 312 -7.05 -2.47 27.65
N GLU A 313 -6.67 -1.25 28.00
CA GLU A 313 -7.52 -0.36 28.77
C GLU A 313 -8.38 0.51 27.83
N GLU A 314 -9.65 0.71 28.17
CA GLU A 314 -10.56 1.53 27.37
C GLU A 314 -9.98 2.92 27.08
N ARG A 315 -9.37 3.55 28.08
CA ARG A 315 -8.75 4.88 27.94
C ARG A 315 -7.62 4.95 26.91
N GLU A 316 -7.00 3.82 26.57
CA GLU A 316 -5.94 3.74 25.57
C GLU A 316 -6.50 3.71 24.16
N HIS A 317 -7.71 3.22 23.99
CA HIS A 317 -8.29 2.93 22.68
C HIS A 317 -9.55 3.75 22.35
N LEU A 318 -10.09 4.50 23.29
CA LEU A 318 -11.34 5.26 23.09
C LEU A 318 -11.28 6.65 23.71
N THR A 319 -11.67 7.64 22.92
CA THR A 319 -12.02 8.99 23.38
C THR A 319 -13.44 9.30 22.91
N THR A 320 -14.31 9.71 23.84
CA THR A 320 -15.66 10.15 23.51
C THR A 320 -15.77 11.67 23.73
N LEU A 321 -16.27 12.40 22.74
CA LEU A 321 -16.52 13.83 22.88
C LEU A 321 -17.64 14.08 23.90
N PRO A 322 -17.48 15.08 24.79
CA PRO A 322 -18.52 15.47 25.72
C PRO A 322 -19.56 16.40 25.07
N ALA A 323 -19.78 16.28 23.80
CA ALA A 323 -20.70 17.03 22.96
C ALA A 323 -21.28 16.14 21.87
N MET A 324 -22.35 16.59 21.25
CA MET A 324 -23.08 15.82 20.24
C MET A 324 -22.18 15.46 19.01
N ASP A 325 -21.36 16.40 18.58
CA ASP A 325 -20.41 16.28 17.46
C ASP A 325 -19.19 17.20 17.68
N MET A 326 -18.23 17.16 16.76
CA MET A 326 -17.03 17.98 16.81
C MET A 326 -17.34 19.47 16.77
N GLU A 327 -18.32 19.92 16.00
CA GLU A 327 -18.69 21.32 15.87
C GLU A 327 -19.24 21.86 17.19
N HIS A 328 -20.14 21.13 17.87
CA HIS A 328 -20.66 21.49 19.18
C HIS A 328 -19.56 21.47 20.25
N PHE A 329 -18.61 20.52 20.13
CA PHE A 329 -17.47 20.47 21.03
C PHE A 329 -16.58 21.71 20.88
N MET A 330 -16.14 22.02 19.66
CA MET A 330 -15.26 23.17 19.41
C MET A 330 -15.92 24.49 19.76
N TYR A 331 -17.22 24.66 19.48
CA TYR A 331 -17.98 25.84 19.89
C TYR A 331 -17.90 26.06 21.42
N ARG A 332 -18.09 24.99 22.22
CA ARG A 332 -18.02 25.06 23.68
C ARG A 332 -16.60 25.25 24.22
N GLN A 333 -15.61 24.94 23.45
CA GLN A 333 -14.19 25.05 23.83
C GLN A 333 -13.57 26.40 23.45
N GLY A 334 -14.42 27.42 23.20
CA GLY A 334 -14.00 28.80 23.00
C GLY A 334 -13.75 29.21 21.55
N PHE A 335 -14.27 28.44 20.59
CA PHE A 335 -14.27 28.82 19.18
C PHE A 335 -15.62 29.35 18.68
N ASP A 336 -16.51 29.71 19.59
CA ASP A 336 -17.86 30.26 19.32
C ASP A 336 -17.82 31.49 18.39
N ASP A 337 -16.84 32.36 18.56
CA ASP A 337 -16.62 33.54 17.72
C ASP A 337 -16.36 33.16 16.25
N VAL A 338 -15.66 32.04 15.97
CA VAL A 338 -15.46 31.53 14.62
C VAL A 338 -16.79 31.15 13.99
N PHE A 339 -17.62 30.41 14.71
CA PHE A 339 -18.96 30.02 14.26
C PHE A 339 -19.87 31.22 14.01
N HIS A 340 -19.83 32.22 14.91
CA HIS A 340 -20.56 33.47 14.75
C HIS A 340 -20.09 34.24 13.51
N ARG A 341 -18.78 34.36 13.30
CA ARG A 341 -18.19 35.01 12.13
C ARG A 341 -18.63 34.34 10.84
N VAL A 342 -18.50 32.99 10.73
CA VAL A 342 -18.90 32.23 9.54
C VAL A 342 -20.41 32.32 9.31
N ALA A 343 -21.22 32.27 10.37
CA ALA A 343 -22.67 32.41 10.30
C ALA A 343 -23.11 33.84 9.92
N MET A 344 -22.20 34.82 9.96
CA MET A 344 -22.50 36.27 9.91
C MET A 344 -23.56 36.69 10.94
N ILE A 345 -23.34 36.30 12.17
CA ILE A 345 -24.17 36.67 13.31
C ILE A 345 -23.29 37.46 14.30
N PRO A 346 -23.63 38.68 14.68
CA PRO A 346 -22.89 39.39 15.73
C PRO A 346 -22.88 38.58 17.02
N VAL A 347 -21.73 38.59 17.74
CA VAL A 347 -21.54 37.79 18.95
C VAL A 347 -22.48 38.27 20.09
N ASP A 348 -22.85 39.52 20.06
CA ASP A 348 -23.76 40.17 21.03
C ASP A 348 -25.25 39.85 20.80
N VAL A 349 -25.59 39.23 19.65
CA VAL A 349 -26.96 38.78 19.36
C VAL A 349 -27.23 37.45 20.08
N PRO A 350 -28.13 37.40 21.07
CA PRO A 350 -28.42 36.15 21.74
C PRO A 350 -29.08 35.15 20.80
N MET A 351 -28.33 34.12 20.42
CA MET A 351 -28.83 33.04 19.59
C MET A 351 -28.42 31.67 20.16
N ASN A 352 -29.32 30.72 20.06
CA ASN A 352 -29.05 29.36 20.50
C ASN A 352 -27.88 28.76 19.72
N MET A 353 -26.90 28.16 20.42
CA MET A 353 -25.72 27.51 19.86
C MET A 353 -26.06 26.63 18.67
N ARG A 354 -27.08 25.77 18.75
CA ARG A 354 -27.46 24.87 17.63
C ARG A 354 -27.85 25.66 16.37
N ARG A 355 -28.50 26.81 16.52
CA ARG A 355 -28.88 27.67 15.38
C ARG A 355 -27.66 28.36 14.78
N VAL A 356 -26.72 28.80 15.60
CA VAL A 356 -25.46 29.39 15.13
C VAL A 356 -24.67 28.37 14.34
N ILE A 357 -24.46 27.17 14.88
CA ILE A 357 -23.75 26.06 14.20
C ILE A 357 -24.44 25.67 12.91
N ALA A 358 -25.77 25.45 12.93
CA ALA A 358 -26.53 25.11 11.72
C ALA A 358 -26.40 26.18 10.64
N LYS A 359 -26.46 27.47 11.02
CA LYS A 359 -26.31 28.58 10.08
C LYS A 359 -24.87 28.68 9.53
N ALA A 360 -23.88 28.46 10.37
CA ALA A 360 -22.48 28.42 9.93
C ALA A 360 -22.25 27.29 8.89
N ILE A 361 -22.71 26.08 9.17
CA ILE A 361 -22.63 24.94 8.24
C ILE A 361 -23.39 25.21 6.94
N HIS A 362 -24.58 25.81 7.03
CA HIS A 362 -25.38 26.15 5.83
C HIS A 362 -24.69 27.20 4.95
N ARG A 363 -23.95 28.13 5.54
CA ARG A 363 -23.28 29.22 4.78
C ARG A 363 -21.92 28.79 4.18
N SER A 364 -21.23 27.89 4.81
CA SER A 364 -19.93 27.40 4.33
C SER A 364 -20.02 25.94 3.90
N SER A 365 -19.67 25.06 4.66
CA SER A 365 -19.80 23.60 4.63
C SER A 365 -19.16 23.08 5.93
N LYS A 366 -19.33 21.82 6.28
CA LYS A 366 -18.60 21.25 7.42
C LYS A 366 -17.09 21.29 7.23
N PRO A 367 -16.53 20.88 6.06
CA PRO A 367 -15.09 20.98 5.82
C PRO A 367 -14.54 22.40 5.89
N ASP A 368 -15.21 23.37 5.30
CA ASP A 368 -14.75 24.78 5.33
C ASP A 368 -14.79 25.35 6.75
N LEU A 369 -15.83 25.04 7.51
CA LEU A 369 -15.93 25.42 8.91
C LEU A 369 -14.81 24.78 9.76
N ALA A 370 -14.46 23.53 9.48
CA ALA A 370 -13.32 22.85 10.11
C ALA A 370 -11.99 23.56 9.82
N ILE A 371 -11.78 24.00 8.58
CA ILE A 371 -10.60 24.79 8.17
C ILE A 371 -10.56 26.12 8.91
N GLU A 372 -11.69 26.83 9.04
CA GLU A 372 -11.77 28.09 9.79
C GLU A 372 -11.41 27.91 11.28
N VAL A 373 -11.93 26.85 11.91
CA VAL A 373 -11.62 26.50 13.30
C VAL A 373 -10.13 26.15 13.46
N ALA A 374 -9.59 25.35 12.56
CA ALA A 374 -8.19 24.95 12.58
C ALA A 374 -7.24 26.16 12.34
N THR A 375 -7.63 27.06 11.43
CA THR A 375 -6.90 28.30 11.16
C THR A 375 -6.88 29.20 12.38
N GLU A 376 -8.01 29.36 13.06
CA GLU A 376 -8.10 30.16 14.26
C GLU A 376 -7.31 29.54 15.42
N ALA A 377 -7.33 28.23 15.57
CA ALA A 377 -6.48 27.54 16.55
C ALA A 377 -4.99 27.84 16.29
N GLY A 378 -4.58 27.89 15.02
CA GLY A 378 -3.23 28.28 14.64
C GLY A 378 -2.85 29.70 15.04
N ARG A 379 -3.80 30.64 15.00
CA ARG A 379 -3.59 32.02 15.44
C ARG A 379 -3.50 32.14 16.96
N ARG A 380 -4.29 31.37 17.69
CA ARG A 380 -4.36 31.40 19.15
C ARG A 380 -3.27 30.62 19.85
N GLY A 381 -2.62 29.70 19.11
CA GLY A 381 -1.54 28.86 19.62
C GLY A 381 -2.05 27.63 20.39
N VAL A 382 -1.08 26.85 20.92
CA VAL A 382 -1.30 25.53 21.52
C VAL A 382 -2.31 25.50 22.66
N GLU A 383 -2.38 26.57 23.44
CA GLU A 383 -3.29 26.66 24.61
C GLU A 383 -4.77 26.70 24.21
N SER A 384 -5.07 27.09 22.98
CA SER A 384 -6.44 27.07 22.47
C SER A 384 -6.92 25.64 22.11
N VAL A 385 -6.00 24.70 21.92
CA VAL A 385 -6.37 23.32 21.62
C VAL A 385 -6.99 22.66 22.86
N PRO A 386 -8.21 22.12 22.74
CA PRO A 386 -8.91 21.54 23.88
C PRO A 386 -8.10 20.47 24.62
N THR A 387 -8.09 20.51 25.95
CA THR A 387 -7.31 19.58 26.78
C THR A 387 -7.63 18.12 26.52
N LEU A 388 -8.89 17.80 26.18
CA LEU A 388 -9.30 16.43 25.81
C LEU A 388 -8.53 15.95 24.59
N LEU A 389 -8.42 16.77 23.54
CA LEU A 389 -7.71 16.42 22.32
C LEU A 389 -6.20 16.35 22.56
N ARG A 390 -5.61 17.27 23.34
CA ARG A 390 -4.18 17.20 23.72
C ARG A 390 -3.86 15.90 24.44
N LYS A 391 -4.71 15.47 25.38
CA LYS A 391 -4.58 14.17 26.06
C LYS A 391 -4.70 12.99 25.09
N MET A 392 -5.65 13.05 24.16
CA MET A 392 -5.80 12.04 23.12
C MET A 392 -4.55 11.97 22.22
N PHE A 393 -4.02 13.12 21.77
CA PHE A 393 -2.78 13.15 20.97
C PHE A 393 -1.60 12.50 21.70
N SER A 394 -1.39 12.84 22.98
CA SER A 394 -0.35 12.19 23.78
C SER A 394 -0.52 10.67 23.87
N ARG A 395 -1.76 10.20 23.95
CA ARG A 395 -2.10 8.78 23.99
C ARG A 395 -1.79 8.07 22.68
N VAL A 396 -2.23 8.67 21.56
CA VAL A 396 -1.98 8.11 20.22
C VAL A 396 -0.49 8.08 19.90
N LEU A 397 0.26 9.10 20.30
CA LEU A 397 1.71 9.14 20.20
C LEU A 397 2.39 8.04 21.02
N TRP A 398 1.93 7.81 22.24
CA TRP A 398 2.42 6.73 23.08
C TRP A 398 2.19 5.34 22.42
N LEU A 399 0.98 5.11 21.90
CA LEU A 399 0.67 3.88 21.15
C LEU A 399 1.59 3.71 19.92
N ALA A 400 1.82 4.79 19.15
CA ALA A 400 2.65 4.74 17.96
C ALA A 400 4.15 4.47 18.27
N ARG A 401 4.64 4.95 19.41
CA ARG A 401 6.03 4.72 19.86
C ARG A 401 6.26 3.29 20.34
N GLY A 402 5.22 2.55 20.62
CA GLY A 402 5.23 1.28 21.29
C GLY A 402 5.25 1.45 22.82
N ARG A 403 4.83 0.44 23.54
CA ARG A 403 5.06 0.38 24.98
C ARG A 403 6.57 0.34 25.15
N ALA A 404 7.14 1.42 25.67
CA ALA A 404 8.53 1.40 26.09
C ALA A 404 8.66 0.27 27.10
N ASP A 405 9.49 -0.72 26.80
CA ASP A 405 9.88 -1.77 27.74
C ASP A 405 10.60 -1.18 28.94
#